data_fad8eab01c544ab8fdaed04049348376
#
_entry.id   fad8eab01c544ab8fdaed04049348376
#
_cell.length_a   1.000
_cell.length_b   1.000
_cell.length_c   1.000
_cell.angle_alpha   90.00
_cell.angle_beta   90.00
_cell.angle_gamma   90.00
#
_symmetry.space_group_name_H-M   'P 1'
#
loop_
_entity.id
_entity.type
_entity.pdbx_description
1 polymer ?
#
loop_
_entity_poly.entity_id
_entity_poly.type
_entity_poly.pdbx_seq_one_letter_code
_entity_poly.pdbx_strand_id
1 'polypeptide(L)'
;VEIKDMSFSYAEGSRVILDDVSLSFRKGEVIAIMGGSGMGKTTLLKLIGGLLTPDKGEVFIDGERLNTANLESLYRIRRKMGMLFQFGALFTDMTVFNNVAFPLREHTDLPEALIRDLVLLKLNAVGLRGAAQLYPSEISGGMSRRVALARTVALDPMLIMYDEPFAGLDPISMGVTAQIY
;
A
#
# COMPACT_ATOMS: atom_id res chain seq x y z
N VAL A 1 7.83 -12.20 3.65
CA VAL A 1 7.92 -12.12 2.18
C VAL A 1 9.16 -12.82 1.73
N GLU A 2 9.05 -13.68 0.73
CA GLU A 2 10.21 -14.29 0.07
C GLU A 2 10.12 -14.02 -1.43
N ILE A 3 11.23 -13.64 -2.03
CA ILE A 3 11.40 -13.44 -3.47
C ILE A 3 12.54 -14.38 -3.90
N LYS A 4 12.32 -15.17 -4.95
CA LYS A 4 13.27 -16.17 -5.44
C LYS A 4 13.54 -15.95 -6.92
N ASP A 5 14.79 -15.72 -7.28
CA ASP A 5 15.35 -15.69 -8.64
C ASP A 5 14.51 -14.80 -9.60
N MET A 6 14.04 -13.66 -9.08
CA MET A 6 13.08 -12.81 -9.79
C MET A 6 13.77 -11.93 -10.81
N SER A 7 13.32 -12.02 -12.06
CA SER A 7 13.71 -11.12 -13.14
C SER A 7 12.47 -10.48 -13.78
N PHE A 8 12.61 -9.21 -14.20
CA PHE A 8 11.51 -8.47 -14.79
C PHE A 8 11.98 -7.39 -15.77
N SER A 9 11.28 -7.29 -16.90
CA SER A 9 11.33 -6.21 -17.89
C SER A 9 9.92 -5.75 -18.28
N TYR A 10 9.74 -4.47 -18.65
CA TYR A 10 8.42 -3.95 -19.02
C TYR A 10 7.94 -4.40 -20.40
N ALA A 11 8.86 -4.74 -21.30
CA ALA A 11 8.57 -5.27 -22.61
C ALA A 11 9.67 -6.23 -23.06
N GLU A 12 9.32 -7.20 -23.88
CA GLU A 12 10.27 -8.15 -24.46
C GLU A 12 11.39 -7.40 -25.22
N GLY A 13 12.65 -7.70 -24.93
CA GLY A 13 13.81 -7.02 -25.49
C GLY A 13 14.10 -5.62 -24.92
N SER A 14 13.33 -5.14 -23.95
CA SER A 14 13.63 -3.90 -23.24
C SER A 14 14.70 -4.10 -22.16
N ARG A 15 15.17 -2.97 -21.58
CA ARG A 15 16.10 -3.00 -20.44
C ARG A 15 15.53 -3.85 -19.31
N VAL A 16 16.32 -4.82 -18.83
CA VAL A 16 16.02 -5.55 -17.59
C VAL A 16 16.02 -4.58 -16.42
N ILE A 17 14.94 -4.55 -15.66
CA ILE A 17 14.76 -3.69 -14.49
C ILE A 17 15.22 -4.40 -13.22
N LEU A 18 14.87 -5.67 -13.09
CA LEU A 18 15.32 -6.54 -12.00
C LEU A 18 15.91 -7.80 -12.64
N ASP A 19 17.08 -8.21 -12.16
CA ASP A 19 17.81 -9.34 -12.71
C ASP A 19 18.28 -10.26 -11.57
N ASP A 20 17.75 -11.48 -11.54
CA ASP A 20 18.05 -12.53 -10.57
C ASP A 20 18.01 -12.09 -9.10
N VAL A 21 16.93 -11.38 -8.73
CA VAL A 21 16.76 -10.81 -7.39
C VAL A 21 16.15 -11.85 -6.44
N SER A 22 16.88 -12.19 -5.37
CA SER A 22 16.39 -13.03 -4.29
C SER A 22 16.48 -12.27 -2.95
N LEU A 23 15.34 -12.11 -2.26
CA LEU A 23 15.21 -11.35 -1.02
C LEU A 23 14.29 -12.07 -0.04
N SER A 24 14.53 -11.92 1.25
CA SER A 24 13.66 -12.45 2.30
C SER A 24 13.45 -11.40 3.39
N PHE A 25 12.19 -11.16 3.75
CA PHE A 25 11.78 -10.23 4.80
C PHE A 25 10.96 -10.97 5.86
N ARG A 26 11.29 -10.77 7.13
CA ARG A 26 10.62 -11.42 8.24
C ARG A 26 9.47 -10.55 8.77
N LYS A 27 8.54 -11.18 9.46
CA LYS A 27 7.47 -10.47 10.16
C LYS A 27 8.06 -9.60 11.28
N GLY A 28 7.57 -8.36 11.39
CA GLY A 28 8.03 -7.39 12.38
C GLY A 28 9.28 -6.59 11.99
N GLU A 29 9.82 -6.82 10.81
CA GLU A 29 10.94 -6.01 10.28
C GLU A 29 10.42 -4.78 9.55
N VAL A 30 11.15 -3.65 9.71
CA VAL A 30 10.99 -2.44 8.90
C VAL A 30 12.15 -2.40 7.92
N ILE A 31 11.84 -2.40 6.62
CA ILE A 31 12.82 -2.52 5.55
C ILE A 31 12.78 -1.30 4.65
N ALA A 32 13.91 -0.65 4.45
CA ALA A 32 14.08 0.44 3.51
C ALA A 32 14.77 -0.05 2.22
N ILE A 33 14.06 0.07 1.10
CA ILE A 33 14.62 -0.20 -0.23
C ILE A 33 15.23 1.11 -0.75
N MET A 34 16.55 1.17 -0.81
CA MET A 34 17.31 2.36 -1.21
C MET A 34 17.83 2.22 -2.64
N GLY A 35 17.96 3.34 -3.34
CA GLY A 35 18.48 3.40 -4.69
C GLY A 35 18.05 4.66 -5.44
N GLY A 36 18.75 4.99 -6.52
CA GLY A 36 18.43 6.13 -7.37
C GLY A 36 17.06 6.04 -8.05
N SER A 37 16.63 7.15 -8.66
CA SER A 37 15.42 7.15 -9.49
C SER A 37 15.56 6.20 -10.68
N GLY A 38 14.50 5.48 -11.02
CA GLY A 38 14.49 4.53 -12.14
C GLY A 38 15.20 3.19 -11.89
N MET A 39 15.67 2.90 -10.68
CA MET A 39 16.34 1.64 -10.33
C MET A 39 15.37 0.50 -9.96
N GLY A 40 14.08 0.61 -10.25
CA GLY A 40 13.14 -0.49 -10.09
C GLY A 40 12.46 -0.61 -8.71
N LYS A 41 12.63 0.33 -7.77
CA LYS A 41 12.00 0.28 -6.44
C LYS A 41 10.47 0.12 -6.51
N THR A 42 9.79 1.02 -7.21
CA THR A 42 8.34 0.94 -7.44
C THR A 42 7.94 -0.34 -8.19
N THR A 43 8.78 -0.80 -9.13
CA THR A 43 8.57 -2.04 -9.87
C THR A 43 8.61 -3.25 -8.93
N LEU A 44 9.58 -3.30 -8.03
CA LEU A 44 9.69 -4.34 -7.01
C LEU A 44 8.44 -4.38 -6.11
N LEU A 45 7.98 -3.22 -5.62
CA LEU A 45 6.75 -3.13 -4.82
C LEU A 45 5.51 -3.61 -5.61
N LYS A 46 5.41 -3.27 -6.90
CA LYS A 46 4.32 -3.73 -7.77
C LYS A 46 4.35 -5.24 -8.00
N LEU A 47 5.53 -5.84 -8.12
CA LEU A 47 5.69 -7.29 -8.24
C LEU A 47 5.31 -8.01 -6.95
N ILE A 48 5.74 -7.51 -5.78
CA ILE A 48 5.33 -8.04 -4.47
C ILE A 48 3.81 -7.91 -4.28
N GLY A 49 3.20 -6.80 -4.71
CA GLY A 49 1.75 -6.59 -4.68
C GLY A 49 0.96 -7.36 -5.75
N GLY A 50 1.64 -8.08 -6.65
CA GLY A 50 1.01 -8.81 -7.75
C GLY A 50 0.36 -7.91 -8.81
N LEU A 51 0.73 -6.62 -8.86
CA LEU A 51 0.28 -5.68 -9.90
C LEU A 51 1.02 -5.90 -11.22
N LEU A 52 2.18 -6.52 -11.15
CA LEU A 52 2.98 -6.99 -12.26
C LEU A 52 3.29 -8.47 -12.06
N THR A 53 3.49 -9.19 -13.17
CA THR A 53 3.92 -10.58 -13.16
C THR A 53 5.40 -10.62 -13.51
N PRO A 54 6.27 -11.29 -12.74
CA PRO A 54 7.68 -11.41 -13.07
C PRO A 54 7.86 -12.26 -14.33
N ASP A 55 8.91 -11.99 -15.12
CA ASP A 55 9.30 -12.81 -16.28
C ASP A 55 9.84 -14.17 -15.81
N LYS A 56 10.59 -14.16 -14.69
CA LYS A 56 11.13 -15.36 -14.03
C LYS A 56 11.04 -15.19 -12.52
N GLY A 57 11.12 -16.32 -11.82
CA GLY A 57 11.13 -16.37 -10.36
C GLY A 57 9.75 -16.33 -9.74
N GLU A 58 9.72 -16.24 -8.43
CA GLU A 58 8.51 -16.38 -7.64
C GLU A 58 8.50 -15.44 -6.44
N VAL A 59 7.30 -15.02 -6.04
CA VAL A 59 7.05 -14.24 -4.82
C VAL A 59 6.16 -15.05 -3.89
N PHE A 60 6.51 -15.09 -2.62
CA PHE A 60 5.72 -15.74 -1.56
C PHE A 60 5.38 -14.73 -0.48
N ILE A 61 4.12 -14.71 -0.06
CA ILE A 61 3.62 -13.91 1.05
C ILE A 61 3.08 -14.86 2.11
N ASP A 62 3.69 -14.84 3.29
CA ASP A 62 3.29 -15.75 4.39
C ASP A 62 3.30 -17.24 3.97
N GLY A 63 4.32 -17.65 3.22
CA GLY A 63 4.48 -19.02 2.70
C GLY A 63 3.56 -19.37 1.52
N GLU A 64 2.63 -18.47 1.13
CA GLU A 64 1.72 -18.70 0.00
C GLU A 64 2.30 -18.04 -1.27
N ARG A 65 2.40 -18.83 -2.35
CA ARG A 65 2.89 -18.32 -3.64
C ARG A 65 1.90 -17.33 -4.25
N LEU A 66 2.40 -16.16 -4.62
CA LEU A 66 1.65 -15.15 -5.34
C LEU A 66 1.45 -15.59 -6.80
N ASN A 67 0.21 -15.93 -7.16
CA ASN A 67 -0.16 -16.34 -8.51
C ASN A 67 -1.08 -15.31 -9.15
N THR A 68 -0.54 -14.51 -10.06
CA THR A 68 -1.30 -13.46 -10.77
C THR A 68 -2.31 -14.00 -11.79
N ALA A 69 -2.17 -15.26 -12.22
CA ALA A 69 -3.12 -15.90 -13.12
C ALA A 69 -4.37 -16.45 -12.38
N ASN A 70 -4.28 -16.69 -11.08
CA ASN A 70 -5.41 -17.10 -10.25
C ASN A 70 -5.95 -15.93 -9.44
N LEU A 71 -7.02 -15.29 -9.92
CA LEU A 71 -7.57 -14.09 -9.31
C LEU A 71 -8.07 -14.31 -7.88
N GLU A 72 -8.65 -15.47 -7.57
CA GLU A 72 -9.15 -15.77 -6.22
C GLU A 72 -7.99 -15.82 -5.21
N SER A 73 -6.93 -16.56 -5.51
CA SER A 73 -5.72 -16.63 -4.70
C SER A 73 -5.06 -15.25 -4.58
N LEU A 74 -4.96 -14.51 -5.69
CA LEU A 74 -4.40 -13.17 -5.72
C LEU A 74 -5.15 -12.21 -4.80
N TYR A 75 -6.47 -12.16 -4.87
CA TYR A 75 -7.28 -11.29 -4.01
C TYR A 75 -7.21 -11.70 -2.54
N ARG A 76 -7.16 -13.01 -2.24
CA ARG A 76 -6.97 -13.50 -0.87
C ARG A 76 -5.64 -13.02 -0.28
N ILE A 77 -4.54 -13.10 -1.05
CA ILE A 77 -3.23 -12.61 -0.62
C ILE A 77 -3.23 -11.08 -0.48
N ARG A 78 -3.82 -10.35 -1.43
CA ARG A 78 -3.91 -8.88 -1.38
C ARG A 78 -4.66 -8.34 -0.18
N ARG A 79 -5.65 -9.04 0.34
CA ARG A 79 -6.35 -8.65 1.60
C ARG A 79 -5.41 -8.62 2.80
N LYS A 80 -4.30 -9.40 2.77
CA LYS A 80 -3.27 -9.42 3.81
C LYS A 80 -2.26 -8.28 3.66
N MET A 81 -2.33 -7.48 2.59
CA MET A 81 -1.36 -6.46 2.25
C MET A 81 -2.01 -5.08 2.13
N GLY A 82 -1.30 -4.06 2.58
CA GLY A 82 -1.61 -2.67 2.31
C GLY A 82 -0.55 -2.04 1.42
N MET A 83 -0.95 -1.26 0.42
CA MET A 83 -0.03 -0.52 -0.42
C MET A 83 -0.41 0.96 -0.44
N LEU A 84 0.52 1.81 -0.03
CA LEU A 84 0.39 3.25 -0.13
C LEU A 84 1.19 3.75 -1.34
N PHE A 85 0.46 4.22 -2.35
CA PHE A 85 1.04 4.83 -3.54
C PHE A 85 1.49 6.27 -3.28
N GLN A 86 2.46 6.75 -4.04
CA GLN A 86 3.07 8.08 -3.94
C GLN A 86 2.06 9.23 -3.81
N PHE A 87 0.93 9.19 -4.51
CA PHE A 87 -0.10 10.24 -4.48
C PHE A 87 -1.34 9.89 -3.66
N GLY A 88 -1.30 8.82 -2.85
CA GLY A 88 -2.40 8.40 -2.00
C GLY A 88 -3.58 7.76 -2.74
N ALA A 89 -3.82 8.10 -4.00
CA ALA A 89 -4.89 7.56 -4.87
C ALA A 89 -6.27 7.49 -4.19
N LEU A 90 -6.72 8.58 -3.57
CA LEU A 90 -8.05 8.65 -2.95
C LEU A 90 -9.13 8.69 -4.03
N PHE A 91 -10.30 8.11 -3.72
CA PHE A 91 -11.51 8.28 -4.51
C PHE A 91 -12.01 9.72 -4.33
N THR A 92 -12.04 10.50 -5.41
CA THR A 92 -12.33 11.93 -5.37
C THR A 92 -13.80 12.26 -5.15
N ASP A 93 -14.67 11.32 -5.46
CA ASP A 93 -16.13 11.35 -5.32
C ASP A 93 -16.63 10.81 -3.96
N MET A 94 -15.71 10.39 -3.10
CA MET A 94 -16.01 9.88 -1.76
C MET A 94 -15.46 10.81 -0.68
N THR A 95 -16.16 10.92 0.46
CA THR A 95 -15.66 11.62 1.64
C THR A 95 -14.42 10.91 2.20
N VAL A 96 -13.68 11.59 3.07
CA VAL A 96 -12.57 11.01 3.85
C VAL A 96 -13.02 9.76 4.60
N PHE A 97 -14.20 9.81 5.25
CA PHE A 97 -14.79 8.67 5.92
C PHE A 97 -15.00 7.50 4.96
N ASN A 98 -15.64 7.73 3.82
CA ASN A 98 -15.97 6.68 2.87
C ASN A 98 -14.71 6.11 2.19
N ASN A 99 -13.68 6.90 1.97
CA ASN A 99 -12.38 6.40 1.50
C ASN A 99 -11.79 5.35 2.46
N VAL A 100 -11.83 5.61 3.77
CA VAL A 100 -11.30 4.67 4.79
C VAL A 100 -12.26 3.50 5.02
N ALA A 101 -13.58 3.71 4.93
CA ALA A 101 -14.60 2.67 5.08
C ALA A 101 -14.61 1.68 3.91
N PHE A 102 -14.19 2.11 2.72
CA PHE A 102 -14.29 1.34 1.48
C PHE A 102 -13.70 -0.09 1.61
N PRO A 103 -12.43 -0.29 2.01
CA PRO A 103 -11.89 -1.64 2.13
C PRO A 103 -12.61 -2.49 3.19
N LEU A 104 -13.13 -1.89 4.25
CA LEU A 104 -13.89 -2.62 5.27
C LEU A 104 -15.21 -3.14 4.71
N ARG A 105 -15.94 -2.31 3.96
CA ARG A 105 -17.22 -2.72 3.32
C ARG A 105 -17.01 -3.77 2.24
N GLU A 106 -15.96 -3.64 1.42
CA GLU A 106 -15.70 -4.56 0.32
C GLU A 106 -15.16 -5.93 0.77
N HIS A 107 -14.49 -6.00 1.93
CA HIS A 107 -13.73 -7.19 2.31
C HIS A 107 -14.13 -7.81 3.63
N THR A 108 -15.16 -7.27 4.30
CA THR A 108 -15.67 -7.80 5.57
C THR A 108 -17.20 -7.76 5.62
N ASP A 109 -17.79 -8.63 6.43
CA ASP A 109 -19.23 -8.65 6.72
C ASP A 109 -19.54 -7.89 8.03
N LEU A 110 -18.74 -6.88 8.38
CA LEU A 110 -18.92 -6.09 9.60
C LEU A 110 -20.18 -5.20 9.49
N PRO A 111 -20.97 -5.08 10.56
CA PRO A 111 -22.09 -4.14 10.59
C PRO A 111 -21.60 -2.70 10.50
N GLU A 112 -22.37 -1.81 9.84
CA GLU A 112 -22.02 -0.41 9.62
C GLU A 112 -21.65 0.36 10.91
N ALA A 113 -22.28 0.03 12.03
CA ALA A 113 -21.93 0.65 13.31
C ALA A 113 -20.47 0.36 13.70
N LEU A 114 -20.00 -0.87 13.50
CA LEU A 114 -18.61 -1.26 13.80
C LEU A 114 -17.65 -0.66 12.75
N ILE A 115 -18.01 -0.65 11.47
CA ILE A 115 -17.23 0.01 10.43
C ILE A 115 -17.02 1.48 10.77
N ARG A 116 -18.07 2.18 11.20
CA ARG A 116 -18.01 3.57 11.64
C ARG A 116 -16.99 3.77 12.77
N ASP A 117 -17.04 2.93 13.78
CA ASP A 117 -16.14 3.06 14.93
C ASP A 117 -14.69 2.79 14.54
N LEU A 118 -14.43 1.75 13.71
CA LEU A 118 -13.10 1.45 13.18
C LEU A 118 -12.56 2.59 12.32
N VAL A 119 -13.37 3.14 11.41
CA VAL A 119 -12.96 4.27 10.57
C VAL A 119 -12.59 5.49 11.41
N LEU A 120 -13.42 5.84 12.40
CA LEU A 120 -13.14 6.96 13.29
C LEU A 120 -11.89 6.74 14.14
N LEU A 121 -11.62 5.51 14.54
CA LEU A 121 -10.39 5.11 15.22
C LEU A 121 -9.17 5.32 14.32
N LYS A 122 -9.20 4.82 13.08
CA LYS A 122 -8.10 4.97 12.11
C LYS A 122 -7.88 6.44 11.74
N LEU A 123 -8.95 7.22 11.53
CA LEU A 123 -8.86 8.66 11.29
C LEU A 123 -8.31 9.43 12.49
N ASN A 124 -8.66 9.03 13.70
CA ASN A 124 -8.11 9.62 14.92
C ASN A 124 -6.60 9.37 15.04
N ALA A 125 -6.14 8.16 14.72
CA ALA A 125 -4.72 7.80 14.74
C ALA A 125 -3.86 8.67 13.82
N VAL A 126 -4.42 9.15 12.69
CA VAL A 126 -3.74 10.06 11.77
C VAL A 126 -4.10 11.54 11.99
N GLY A 127 -4.81 11.86 13.08
CA GLY A 127 -5.18 13.23 13.45
C GLY A 127 -6.24 13.89 12.55
N LEU A 128 -7.12 13.08 11.90
CA LEU A 128 -8.09 13.56 10.91
C LEU A 128 -9.54 13.22 11.23
N ARG A 129 -9.85 12.85 12.48
CA ARG A 129 -11.24 12.53 12.89
C ARG A 129 -12.23 13.65 12.56
N GLY A 130 -11.83 14.93 12.75
CA GLY A 130 -12.68 16.08 12.45
C GLY A 130 -12.91 16.33 10.96
N ALA A 131 -12.10 15.73 10.07
CA ALA A 131 -12.20 15.86 8.62
C ALA A 131 -13.03 14.74 7.97
N ALA A 132 -13.66 13.87 8.73
CA ALA A 132 -14.31 12.66 8.23
C ALA A 132 -15.34 12.91 7.12
N GLN A 133 -16.07 14.04 7.18
CA GLN A 133 -17.12 14.38 6.22
C GLN A 133 -16.63 15.20 5.02
N LEU A 134 -15.37 15.63 5.02
CA LEU A 134 -14.78 16.40 3.93
C LEU A 134 -14.47 15.49 2.72
N TYR A 135 -14.45 16.11 1.55
CA TYR A 135 -13.98 15.47 0.32
C TYR A 135 -12.48 15.71 0.11
N PRO A 136 -11.79 14.87 -0.71
CA PRO A 136 -10.39 15.08 -1.04
C PRO A 136 -10.05 16.47 -1.59
N SER A 137 -10.99 17.12 -2.28
CA SER A 137 -10.85 18.48 -2.79
C SER A 137 -10.84 19.57 -1.70
N GLU A 138 -11.31 19.25 -0.49
CA GLU A 138 -11.45 20.19 0.64
C GLU A 138 -10.31 20.06 1.67
N ILE A 139 -9.37 19.15 1.45
CA ILE A 139 -8.26 18.86 2.36
C ILE A 139 -6.90 19.10 1.68
N SER A 140 -5.88 19.36 2.49
CA SER A 140 -4.52 19.55 1.98
C SER A 140 -3.90 18.25 1.45
N GLY A 141 -2.84 18.36 0.62
CA GLY A 141 -2.11 17.19 0.12
C GLY A 141 -1.52 16.32 1.24
N GLY A 142 -1.04 16.94 2.34
CA GLY A 142 -0.57 16.20 3.52
C GLY A 142 -1.71 15.48 4.25
N MET A 143 -2.91 16.09 4.34
CA MET A 143 -4.10 15.42 4.87
C MET A 143 -4.53 14.25 3.97
N SER A 144 -4.54 14.43 2.66
CA SER A 144 -4.89 13.38 1.69
C SER A 144 -4.00 12.14 1.84
N ARG A 145 -2.70 12.33 2.06
CA ARG A 145 -1.76 11.21 2.32
C ARG A 145 -2.06 10.49 3.62
N ARG A 146 -2.38 11.23 4.69
CA ARG A 146 -2.76 10.63 5.97
C ARG A 146 -4.09 9.87 5.88
N VAL A 147 -5.05 10.34 5.09
CA VAL A 147 -6.28 9.59 4.77
C VAL A 147 -5.94 8.30 4.00
N ALA A 148 -5.06 8.39 3.00
CA ALA A 148 -4.63 7.22 2.25
C ALA A 148 -3.91 6.19 3.14
N LEU A 149 -3.10 6.65 4.11
CA LEU A 149 -2.52 5.77 5.11
C LEU A 149 -3.60 5.11 5.97
N ALA A 150 -4.57 5.88 6.51
CA ALA A 150 -5.66 5.33 7.30
C ALA A 150 -6.46 4.26 6.52
N ARG A 151 -6.70 4.49 5.22
CA ARG A 151 -7.33 3.52 4.33
C ARG A 151 -6.46 2.27 4.13
N THR A 152 -5.16 2.44 3.94
CA THR A 152 -4.21 1.34 3.73
C THR A 152 -4.17 0.40 4.95
N VAL A 153 -4.28 0.95 6.15
CA VAL A 153 -4.24 0.16 7.40
C VAL A 153 -5.64 -0.19 7.93
N ALA A 154 -6.71 0.05 7.18
CA ALA A 154 -8.07 -0.18 7.65
C ALA A 154 -8.35 -1.66 7.97
N LEU A 155 -7.80 -2.58 7.19
CA LEU A 155 -7.94 -4.03 7.35
C LEU A 155 -6.87 -4.66 8.26
N ASP A 156 -6.05 -3.87 8.96
CA ASP A 156 -4.92 -4.35 9.76
C ASP A 156 -4.01 -5.33 8.99
N PRO A 157 -3.46 -4.93 7.83
CA PRO A 157 -2.70 -5.82 6.97
C PRO A 157 -1.41 -6.30 7.65
N MET A 158 -0.99 -7.53 7.33
CA MET A 158 0.25 -8.11 7.85
C MET A 158 1.52 -7.56 7.18
N LEU A 159 1.38 -7.01 5.97
CA LEU A 159 2.44 -6.37 5.20
C LEU A 159 1.96 -5.00 4.74
N ILE A 160 2.75 -3.95 5.00
CA ILE A 160 2.48 -2.63 4.47
C ILE A 160 3.66 -2.21 3.60
N MET A 161 3.35 -1.75 2.40
CA MET A 161 4.32 -1.26 1.43
C MET A 161 4.09 0.22 1.17
N TYR A 162 5.17 0.99 1.24
CA TYR A 162 5.16 2.44 0.99
C TYR A 162 6.00 2.76 -0.24
N ASP A 163 5.40 3.40 -1.23
CA ASP A 163 6.11 3.90 -2.40
C ASP A 163 6.34 5.41 -2.25
N GLU A 164 7.57 5.78 -1.90
CA GLU A 164 7.99 7.17 -1.67
C GLU A 164 7.06 7.97 -0.71
N PRO A 165 6.84 7.51 0.53
CA PRO A 165 5.84 8.10 1.43
C PRO A 165 6.10 9.57 1.78
N PHE A 166 7.33 10.04 1.63
CA PHE A 166 7.76 11.41 1.95
C PHE A 166 7.92 12.31 0.72
N ALA A 167 7.74 11.80 -0.50
CA ALA A 167 7.94 12.57 -1.72
C ALA A 167 7.03 13.81 -1.79
N GLY A 168 7.62 14.98 -2.01
CA GLY A 168 6.89 16.25 -2.15
C GLY A 168 6.25 16.78 -0.86
N LEU A 169 6.62 16.27 0.32
CA LEU A 169 6.28 16.89 1.60
C LEU A 169 7.27 17.98 1.96
N ASP A 170 6.76 19.08 2.54
CA ASP A 170 7.60 20.07 3.22
C ASP A 170 8.20 19.48 4.51
N PRO A 171 9.29 20.06 5.07
CA PRO A 171 9.98 19.50 6.21
C PRO A 171 9.10 19.31 7.46
N ILE A 172 8.11 20.17 7.68
CA ILE A 172 7.20 20.09 8.84
C ILE A 172 6.23 18.92 8.65
N SER A 173 5.60 18.83 7.48
CA SER A 173 4.70 17.72 7.12
C SER A 173 5.43 16.38 7.10
N MET A 174 6.71 16.36 6.69
CA MET A 174 7.55 15.17 6.75
C MET A 174 7.75 14.70 8.19
N GLY A 175 8.07 15.60 9.13
CA GLY A 175 8.25 15.28 10.54
C GLY A 175 6.98 14.71 11.17
N VAL A 176 5.82 15.30 10.91
CA VAL A 176 4.51 14.80 11.39
C VAL A 176 4.20 13.43 10.79
N THR A 177 4.45 13.26 9.49
CA THR A 177 4.18 12.00 8.80
C THR A 177 5.10 10.88 9.31
N ALA A 178 6.39 11.17 9.55
CA ALA A 178 7.35 10.19 10.06
C ALA A 178 7.01 9.66 11.47
N GLN A 179 6.23 10.40 12.26
CA GLN A 179 5.76 9.92 13.57
C GLN A 179 4.57 8.96 13.48
N ILE A 180 3.94 8.87 12.31
CA ILE A 180 2.74 8.04 12.09
C ILE A 180 3.13 6.67 11.50
N TYR A 181 4.26 6.61 10.78
CA TYR A 181 4.83 5.38 10.22
C TYR A 181 5.77 4.69 11.23
#